data_3fa35271bd5fb28cc6be85297a337985
#
_entry.id   3fa35271bd5fb28cc6be85297a337985
#
_cell.length_a   1.000
_cell.length_b   1.000
_cell.length_c   1.000
_cell.angle_alpha   90.00
_cell.angle_beta   90.00
_cell.angle_gamma   90.00
#
_symmetry.space_group_name_H-M   'P 1'
#
loop_
_entity.id
_entity.type
_entity.pdbx_description
1 polymer ?
#
loop_
_entity_poly.entity_id
_entity_poly.type
_entity_poly.pdbx_seq_one_letter_code
_entity_poly.pdbx_strand_id
1 'polypeptide(L)'
;NKTEYSWIVQTKLMKSKVEKSLNIKSNKISILPIFNIEDNYTVNKEKNKFLYVSNFSKHKNHFNLFKAFIDASYYLEDRVELHLTIDQTIYSASFYANTKLPENLRIINHGELNHDDLSKLYASSEYFIFPSLNESFGLPLVESVSLGCKVIASELEYVKQVIKPSLTFNPNLVKSISESIISAVCEEQKDSKIIIENKIDTFVKYLSKNV
;
A
#
# COMPACT_ATOMS: atom_id res chain seq x y z
N ASN A 1 4.31 42.79 -4.73
CA ASN A 1 5.08 41.58 -5.05
C ASN A 1 4.10 40.37 -5.03
N LYS A 2 3.74 39.89 -6.23
CA LYS A 2 3.03 38.61 -6.34
C LYS A 2 4.07 37.53 -6.07
N THR A 3 4.01 36.91 -4.90
CA THR A 3 4.79 35.70 -4.61
C THR A 3 4.38 34.63 -5.62
N GLU A 4 5.30 34.24 -6.51
CA GLU A 4 5.06 33.14 -7.45
C GLU A 4 5.24 31.83 -6.71
N TYR A 5 4.15 31.13 -6.47
CA TYR A 5 4.17 29.79 -5.89
C TYR A 5 4.45 28.74 -6.98
N SER A 6 5.35 27.82 -6.68
CA SER A 6 5.57 26.58 -7.43
C SER A 6 5.05 25.39 -6.63
N TRP A 7 4.48 24.43 -7.32
CA TRP A 7 3.93 23.23 -6.70
C TRP A 7 4.82 22.03 -7.00
N ILE A 8 4.98 21.16 -6.02
CA ILE A 8 5.68 19.90 -6.17
C ILE A 8 4.70 18.77 -5.87
N VAL A 9 4.60 17.82 -6.77
CA VAL A 9 3.79 16.61 -6.62
C VAL A 9 4.62 15.37 -6.94
N GLN A 10 4.18 14.20 -6.52
CA GLN A 10 4.99 13.00 -6.66
C GLN A 10 4.65 12.16 -7.91
N THR A 11 3.46 12.34 -8.51
CA THR A 11 3.04 11.55 -9.68
C THR A 11 2.39 12.43 -10.75
N LYS A 12 2.34 11.90 -11.99
CA LYS A 12 1.60 12.54 -13.10
C LYS A 12 0.11 12.63 -12.80
N LEU A 13 -0.44 11.62 -12.12
CA LEU A 13 -1.84 11.60 -11.69
C LEU A 13 -2.14 12.77 -10.74
N MET A 14 -1.28 12.99 -9.74
CA MET A 14 -1.42 14.12 -8.81
C MET A 14 -1.26 15.46 -9.51
N LYS A 15 -0.32 15.58 -10.45
CA LYS A 15 -0.18 16.79 -11.27
C LYS A 15 -1.48 17.12 -11.98
N SER A 16 -2.08 16.17 -12.67
CA SER A 16 -3.35 16.36 -13.38
C SER A 16 -4.52 16.71 -12.43
N LYS A 17 -4.56 16.11 -11.23
CA LYS A 17 -5.57 16.45 -10.21
C LYS A 17 -5.41 17.90 -9.72
N VAL A 18 -4.19 18.33 -9.41
CA VAL A 18 -3.89 19.69 -8.93
C VAL A 18 -4.17 20.74 -10.02
N GLU A 19 -3.78 20.48 -11.27
CA GLU A 19 -4.09 21.34 -12.42
C GLU A 19 -5.59 21.61 -12.53
N LYS A 20 -6.39 20.53 -12.49
CA LYS A 20 -7.85 20.63 -12.62
C LYS A 20 -8.52 21.27 -11.40
N SER A 21 -8.13 20.86 -10.18
CA SER A 21 -8.82 21.29 -8.96
C SER A 21 -8.52 22.74 -8.59
N LEU A 22 -7.30 23.22 -8.85
CA LEU A 22 -6.83 24.54 -8.46
C LEU A 22 -6.69 25.50 -9.65
N ASN A 23 -7.01 25.04 -10.87
CA ASN A 23 -6.85 25.81 -12.11
C ASN A 23 -5.42 26.40 -12.27
N ILE A 24 -4.41 25.59 -11.95
CA ILE A 24 -3.01 25.98 -11.99
C ILE A 24 -2.39 25.56 -13.32
N LYS A 25 -1.59 26.45 -13.93
CA LYS A 25 -0.88 26.14 -15.17
C LYS A 25 0.15 25.03 -14.95
N SER A 26 0.26 24.08 -15.88
CA SER A 26 1.12 22.90 -15.82
C SER A 26 2.61 23.23 -15.60
N ASN A 27 3.11 24.35 -16.12
CA ASN A 27 4.50 24.79 -15.94
C ASN A 27 4.85 25.26 -14.53
N LYS A 28 3.84 25.43 -13.65
CA LYS A 28 4.02 25.76 -12.23
C LYS A 28 4.00 24.52 -11.33
N ILE A 29 3.87 23.31 -11.90
CA ILE A 29 3.80 22.07 -11.15
C ILE A 29 4.92 21.12 -11.62
N SER A 30 5.87 20.87 -10.74
CA SER A 30 6.97 19.93 -10.93
C SER A 30 6.63 18.56 -10.36
N ILE A 31 7.08 17.49 -11.03
CA ILE A 31 6.92 16.12 -10.53
C ILE A 31 8.27 15.69 -9.94
N LEU A 32 8.31 15.54 -8.61
CA LEU A 32 9.48 15.08 -7.87
C LEU A 32 9.04 13.98 -6.89
N PRO A 33 9.10 12.71 -7.27
CA PRO A 33 8.85 11.61 -6.37
C PRO A 33 9.95 11.54 -5.31
N ILE A 34 9.55 11.51 -4.04
CA ILE A 34 10.47 11.53 -2.90
C ILE A 34 10.06 10.39 -1.96
N PHE A 35 10.96 9.45 -1.74
CA PHE A 35 10.76 8.36 -0.79
C PHE A 35 12.10 7.85 -0.27
N ASN A 36 12.06 7.20 0.90
CA ASN A 36 13.22 6.48 1.41
C ASN A 36 13.12 5.01 1.01
N ILE A 37 14.25 4.38 0.74
CA ILE A 37 14.37 2.93 0.52
C ILE A 37 15.17 2.39 1.70
N GLU A 38 14.61 1.41 2.39
CA GLU A 38 15.28 0.72 3.47
C GLU A 38 15.86 -0.59 2.96
N ASP A 39 17.18 -0.74 3.07
CA ASP A 39 17.89 -1.87 2.46
C ASP A 39 18.36 -2.95 3.45
N ASN A 40 18.07 -2.83 4.76
CA ASN A 40 18.86 -3.57 5.77
C ASN A 40 18.10 -4.58 6.65
N TYR A 41 16.89 -4.98 6.27
CA TYR A 41 16.18 -6.01 7.06
C TYR A 41 16.24 -7.38 6.37
N THR A 42 17.14 -8.24 6.84
CA THR A 42 17.18 -9.65 6.43
C THR A 42 16.40 -10.51 7.43
N VAL A 43 15.12 -10.71 7.15
CA VAL A 43 14.24 -11.59 7.93
C VAL A 43 13.64 -12.61 6.98
N ASN A 44 13.51 -13.86 7.43
CA ASN A 44 12.80 -14.88 6.63
C ASN A 44 11.33 -14.50 6.51
N LYS A 45 10.82 -14.56 5.28
CA LYS A 45 9.40 -14.35 5.00
C LYS A 45 8.56 -15.45 5.66
N GLU A 46 7.48 -15.07 6.33
CA GLU A 46 6.50 -16.00 6.87
C GLU A 46 5.46 -16.31 5.79
N LYS A 47 5.32 -17.61 5.47
CA LYS A 47 4.41 -18.10 4.42
C LYS A 47 2.96 -17.67 4.69
N ASN A 48 2.27 -17.21 3.65
CA ASN A 48 0.86 -16.80 3.70
C ASN A 48 0.56 -15.63 4.67
N LYS A 49 1.58 -14.87 5.06
CA LYS A 49 1.45 -13.67 5.87
C LYS A 49 1.22 -12.47 4.97
N PHE A 50 0.03 -11.90 5.06
CA PHE A 50 -0.38 -10.71 4.34
C PHE A 50 -0.34 -9.50 5.28
N LEU A 51 0.25 -8.41 4.84
CA LEU A 51 0.29 -7.15 5.57
C LEU A 51 -0.50 -6.08 4.84
N TYR A 52 -1.28 -5.30 5.59
CA TYR A 52 -1.89 -4.06 5.11
C TYR A 52 -1.63 -2.93 6.08
N VAL A 53 -0.85 -1.94 5.66
CA VAL A 53 -0.48 -0.75 6.44
C VAL A 53 -1.35 0.43 6.02
N SER A 54 -2.22 0.87 6.91
CA SER A 54 -3.07 2.05 6.67
C SER A 54 -3.80 2.49 7.93
N ASN A 55 -4.19 3.77 7.98
CA ASN A 55 -5.23 4.23 8.90
C ASN A 55 -6.62 3.71 8.48
N PHE A 56 -7.58 3.82 9.38
CA PHE A 56 -8.96 3.41 9.11
C PHE A 56 -9.75 4.56 8.47
N SER A 57 -9.84 4.55 7.14
CA SER A 57 -10.65 5.51 6.40
C SER A 57 -11.36 4.86 5.21
N LYS A 58 -12.46 5.45 4.74
CA LYS A 58 -13.34 4.86 3.72
C LYS A 58 -12.61 4.46 2.43
N HIS A 59 -11.70 5.31 1.95
CA HIS A 59 -10.96 5.03 0.72
C HIS A 59 -9.91 3.93 0.87
N LYS A 60 -9.55 3.54 2.10
CA LYS A 60 -8.64 2.41 2.37
C LYS A 60 -9.28 1.04 2.20
N ASN A 61 -10.61 0.99 2.02
CA ASN A 61 -11.36 -0.19 1.56
C ASN A 61 -11.27 -1.44 2.46
N HIS A 62 -11.10 -1.25 3.77
CA HIS A 62 -10.98 -2.34 4.74
C HIS A 62 -12.15 -3.32 4.67
N PHE A 63 -13.36 -2.80 4.46
CA PHE A 63 -14.57 -3.63 4.44
C PHE A 63 -14.53 -4.72 3.34
N ASN A 64 -14.17 -4.35 2.10
CA ASN A 64 -14.05 -5.31 1.03
C ASN A 64 -12.86 -6.25 1.26
N LEU A 65 -11.76 -5.75 1.82
CA LEU A 65 -10.60 -6.57 2.16
C LEU A 65 -10.96 -7.68 3.15
N PHE A 66 -11.64 -7.34 4.25
CA PHE A 66 -12.07 -8.34 5.24
C PHE A 66 -12.99 -9.40 4.65
N LYS A 67 -14.01 -8.96 3.90
CA LYS A 67 -14.91 -9.90 3.22
C LYS A 67 -14.15 -10.82 2.27
N ALA A 68 -13.17 -10.29 1.55
CA ALA A 68 -12.38 -11.07 0.61
C ALA A 68 -11.49 -12.11 1.30
N PHE A 69 -10.91 -11.80 2.47
CA PHE A 69 -10.15 -12.79 3.25
C PHE A 69 -11.04 -13.90 3.80
N ILE A 70 -12.25 -13.55 4.29
CA ILE A 70 -13.23 -14.55 4.74
C ILE A 70 -13.66 -15.44 3.55
N ASP A 71 -13.97 -14.83 2.41
CA ASP A 71 -14.35 -15.56 1.21
C ASP A 71 -13.23 -16.47 0.71
N ALA A 72 -11.99 -15.95 0.58
CA ALA A 72 -10.83 -16.72 0.14
C ALA A 72 -10.54 -17.91 1.06
N SER A 73 -10.69 -17.75 2.37
CA SER A 73 -10.37 -18.81 3.34
C SER A 73 -11.22 -20.08 3.17
N TYR A 74 -12.42 -19.98 2.59
CA TYR A 74 -13.24 -21.17 2.29
C TYR A 74 -12.70 -22.03 1.13
N TYR A 75 -11.78 -21.48 0.34
CA TYR A 75 -11.15 -22.15 -0.81
C TYR A 75 -9.69 -22.53 -0.56
N LEU A 76 -9.15 -22.18 0.62
CA LEU A 76 -7.77 -22.43 0.98
C LEU A 76 -7.69 -23.52 2.06
N GLU A 77 -6.79 -24.47 1.88
CA GLU A 77 -6.46 -25.48 2.92
C GLU A 77 -5.43 -24.92 3.92
N ASP A 78 -4.46 -24.15 3.40
CA ASP A 78 -3.42 -23.54 4.20
C ASP A 78 -3.97 -22.39 5.06
N ARG A 79 -3.36 -22.22 6.22
CA ARG A 79 -3.64 -21.05 7.07
C ARG A 79 -3.13 -19.78 6.43
N VAL A 80 -3.95 -18.73 6.49
CA VAL A 80 -3.61 -17.37 6.06
C VAL A 80 -3.73 -16.39 7.22
N GLU A 81 -2.84 -15.41 7.25
CA GLU A 81 -2.82 -14.38 8.27
C GLU A 81 -2.87 -12.99 7.62
N LEU A 82 -3.83 -12.17 8.06
CA LEU A 82 -3.91 -10.76 7.69
C LEU A 82 -3.45 -9.90 8.86
N HIS A 83 -2.35 -9.20 8.68
CA HIS A 83 -1.77 -8.27 9.64
C HIS A 83 -2.15 -6.84 9.27
N LEU A 84 -2.60 -6.06 10.26
CA LEU A 84 -3.10 -4.70 10.13
C LEU A 84 -2.39 -3.76 11.09
N THR A 85 -2.41 -2.46 10.79
CA THR A 85 -1.87 -1.39 11.64
C THR A 85 -2.92 -0.32 11.95
N ILE A 86 -4.16 -0.73 12.16
CA ILE A 86 -5.27 0.17 12.50
C ILE A 86 -5.14 0.58 13.95
N ASP A 87 -5.41 1.85 14.29
CA ASP A 87 -5.53 2.29 15.68
C ASP A 87 -6.34 1.28 16.51
N GLN A 88 -5.82 0.90 17.67
CA GLN A 88 -6.40 -0.19 18.47
C GLN A 88 -7.81 0.11 18.95
N THR A 89 -8.11 1.36 19.27
CA THR A 89 -9.46 1.76 19.73
C THR A 89 -10.47 1.62 18.59
N ILE A 90 -10.09 2.09 17.40
CA ILE A 90 -10.92 2.00 16.19
C ILE A 90 -11.12 0.52 15.80
N TYR A 91 -10.05 -0.29 15.83
CA TYR A 91 -10.14 -1.70 15.51
C TYR A 91 -11.07 -2.45 16.46
N SER A 92 -10.91 -2.27 17.79
CA SER A 92 -11.72 -2.92 18.82
C SER A 92 -13.20 -2.56 18.74
N ALA A 93 -13.52 -1.32 18.34
CA ALA A 93 -14.89 -0.88 18.12
C ALA A 93 -15.47 -1.34 16.76
N SER A 94 -14.65 -1.88 15.87
CA SER A 94 -15.08 -2.30 14.54
C SER A 94 -15.81 -3.65 14.56
N PHE A 95 -16.65 -3.86 13.55
CA PHE A 95 -17.28 -5.16 13.28
C PHE A 95 -16.27 -6.30 13.19
N TYR A 96 -15.07 -6.03 12.69
CA TYR A 96 -14.04 -7.03 12.41
C TYR A 96 -13.48 -7.70 13.65
N ALA A 97 -13.30 -6.95 14.74
CA ALA A 97 -12.77 -7.48 16.00
C ALA A 97 -13.68 -8.55 16.63
N ASN A 98 -14.98 -8.52 16.30
CA ASN A 98 -16.01 -9.38 16.90
C ASN A 98 -16.60 -10.40 15.93
N THR A 99 -16.06 -10.51 14.71
CA THR A 99 -16.52 -11.46 13.71
C THR A 99 -15.92 -12.84 13.98
N LYS A 100 -16.75 -13.89 14.00
CA LYS A 100 -16.24 -15.27 14.01
C LYS A 100 -15.59 -15.57 12.67
N LEU A 101 -14.29 -15.85 12.71
CA LEU A 101 -13.49 -16.16 11.53
C LEU A 101 -13.48 -17.68 11.27
N PRO A 102 -13.28 -18.10 10.00
CA PRO A 102 -12.90 -19.47 9.65
C PRO A 102 -11.62 -19.91 10.37
N GLU A 103 -11.48 -21.21 10.67
CA GLU A 103 -10.38 -21.74 11.49
C GLU A 103 -8.99 -21.51 10.87
N ASN A 104 -8.90 -21.48 9.54
CA ASN A 104 -7.68 -21.26 8.78
C ASN A 104 -7.39 -19.77 8.51
N LEU A 105 -8.20 -18.82 9.01
CA LEU A 105 -7.98 -17.38 8.88
C LEU A 105 -7.68 -16.76 10.24
N ARG A 106 -6.56 -16.02 10.32
CA ARG A 106 -6.25 -15.13 11.45
C ARG A 106 -6.18 -13.68 10.98
N ILE A 107 -6.72 -12.78 11.78
CA ILE A 107 -6.58 -11.34 11.59
C ILE A 107 -5.93 -10.77 12.85
N ILE A 108 -4.77 -10.14 12.67
CA ILE A 108 -3.93 -9.64 13.75
C ILE A 108 -3.76 -8.14 13.55
N ASN A 109 -4.27 -7.36 14.49
CA ASN A 109 -4.03 -5.92 14.49
C ASN A 109 -2.89 -5.55 15.42
N HIS A 110 -1.88 -4.87 14.90
CA HIS A 110 -0.71 -4.41 15.66
C HIS A 110 -0.90 -3.02 16.27
N GLY A 111 -1.97 -2.30 15.85
CA GLY A 111 -2.10 -0.90 16.22
C GLY A 111 -1.09 -0.02 15.48
N GLU A 112 -0.88 1.19 16.01
CA GLU A 112 0.15 2.08 15.52
C GLU A 112 1.54 1.58 15.92
N LEU A 113 2.44 1.45 14.95
CA LEU A 113 3.80 0.98 15.13
C LEU A 113 4.79 2.12 14.92
N ASN A 114 5.92 2.08 15.63
CA ASN A 114 7.07 2.88 15.27
C ASN A 114 7.72 2.36 13.98
N HIS A 115 8.63 3.13 13.42
CA HIS A 115 9.27 2.86 12.14
C HIS A 115 10.00 1.50 12.11
N ASP A 116 10.78 1.19 13.15
CA ASP A 116 11.59 -0.04 13.21
C ASP A 116 10.70 -1.30 13.28
N ASP A 117 9.64 -1.26 14.08
CA ASP A 117 8.71 -2.38 14.20
C ASP A 117 7.86 -2.57 12.94
N LEU A 118 7.50 -1.46 12.28
CA LEU A 118 6.83 -1.51 10.99
C LEU A 118 7.73 -2.11 9.91
N SER A 119 9.00 -1.74 9.86
CA SER A 119 9.96 -2.27 8.90
C SER A 119 10.20 -3.77 9.09
N LYS A 120 10.30 -4.24 10.35
CA LYS A 120 10.35 -5.68 10.65
C LYS A 120 9.08 -6.41 10.20
N LEU A 121 7.92 -5.78 10.37
CA LEU A 121 6.64 -6.36 9.97
C LEU A 121 6.55 -6.51 8.44
N TYR A 122 6.98 -5.49 7.66
CA TYR A 122 7.14 -5.61 6.21
C TYR A 122 8.14 -6.71 5.85
N ALA A 123 9.33 -6.69 6.45
CA ALA A 123 10.39 -7.65 6.15
C ALA A 123 9.98 -9.11 6.38
N SER A 124 9.17 -9.40 7.41
CA SER A 124 8.66 -10.73 7.71
C SER A 124 7.43 -11.13 6.90
N SER A 125 6.72 -10.19 6.26
CA SER A 125 5.50 -10.48 5.51
C SER A 125 5.83 -10.96 4.08
N GLU A 126 5.24 -12.07 3.67
CA GLU A 126 5.39 -12.57 2.30
C GLU A 126 4.67 -11.66 1.31
N TYR A 127 3.45 -11.27 1.66
CA TYR A 127 2.60 -10.44 0.82
C TYR A 127 2.28 -9.10 1.47
N PHE A 128 2.23 -8.06 0.65
CA PHE A 128 1.63 -6.78 1.00
C PHE A 128 0.39 -6.57 0.16
N ILE A 129 -0.79 -6.45 0.79
CA ILE A 129 -2.04 -6.25 0.07
C ILE A 129 -2.49 -4.79 0.18
N PHE A 130 -2.85 -4.15 -0.95
CA PHE A 130 -3.16 -2.72 -0.98
C PHE A 130 -4.46 -2.43 -1.73
N PRO A 131 -5.62 -2.51 -1.04
CA PRO A 131 -6.95 -2.40 -1.63
C PRO A 131 -7.47 -0.97 -1.76
N SER A 132 -6.65 0.04 -1.49
CA SER A 132 -7.05 1.45 -1.49
C SER A 132 -7.71 1.86 -2.81
N LEU A 133 -8.81 2.64 -2.71
CA LEU A 133 -9.56 3.15 -3.85
C LEU A 133 -8.95 4.42 -4.45
N ASN A 134 -8.16 5.13 -3.68
CA ASN A 134 -7.51 6.37 -4.10
C ASN A 134 -6.33 6.70 -3.20
N GLU A 135 -5.20 7.08 -3.82
CA GLU A 135 -4.00 7.56 -3.13
C GLU A 135 -3.38 8.74 -3.88
N SER A 136 -2.60 9.51 -3.17
CA SER A 136 -1.76 10.55 -3.78
C SER A 136 -0.49 9.97 -4.38
N PHE A 137 0.17 9.06 -3.63
CA PHE A 137 1.40 8.39 -4.02
C PHE A 137 1.38 6.90 -3.65
N GLY A 138 1.07 6.60 -2.39
CA GLY A 138 1.10 5.24 -1.87
C GLY A 138 2.51 4.84 -1.40
N LEU A 139 3.10 5.60 -0.48
CA LEU A 139 4.40 5.26 0.13
C LEU A 139 4.49 3.79 0.58
N PRO A 140 3.46 3.19 1.21
CA PRO A 140 3.48 1.78 1.59
C PRO A 140 3.74 0.80 0.44
N LEU A 141 3.43 1.17 -0.82
CA LEU A 141 3.76 0.36 -1.99
C LEU A 141 5.27 0.29 -2.23
N VAL A 142 5.97 1.41 -2.06
CA VAL A 142 7.42 1.46 -2.23
C VAL A 142 8.12 0.78 -1.07
N GLU A 143 7.70 1.06 0.17
CA GLU A 143 8.23 0.45 1.39
C GLU A 143 8.12 -1.08 1.34
N SER A 144 6.96 -1.60 0.99
CA SER A 144 6.74 -3.04 0.92
C SER A 144 7.61 -3.75 -0.14
N VAL A 145 7.79 -3.12 -1.32
CA VAL A 145 8.66 -3.68 -2.37
C VAL A 145 10.12 -3.62 -1.94
N SER A 146 10.59 -2.50 -1.35
CA SER A 146 11.97 -2.38 -0.88
C SER A 146 12.32 -3.39 0.20
N LEU A 147 11.34 -3.77 1.04
CA LEU A 147 11.49 -4.78 2.08
C LEU A 147 11.10 -6.20 1.62
N GLY A 148 11.03 -6.41 0.29
CA GLY A 148 10.90 -7.73 -0.33
C GLY A 148 9.53 -8.38 -0.27
N CYS A 149 8.44 -7.61 -0.04
CA CYS A 149 7.09 -8.16 -0.14
C CYS A 149 6.67 -8.34 -1.61
N LYS A 150 5.95 -9.41 -1.90
CA LYS A 150 5.16 -9.54 -3.12
C LYS A 150 3.89 -8.72 -2.97
N VAL A 151 3.68 -7.72 -3.82
CA VAL A 151 2.58 -6.77 -3.68
C VAL A 151 1.38 -7.21 -4.49
N ILE A 152 0.21 -7.23 -3.85
CA ILE A 152 -1.10 -7.48 -4.44
C ILE A 152 -1.92 -6.20 -4.29
N ALA A 153 -2.23 -5.51 -5.37
CA ALA A 153 -2.76 -4.15 -5.29
C ALA A 153 -3.96 -3.90 -6.19
N SER A 154 -4.72 -2.85 -5.85
CA SER A 154 -5.80 -2.34 -6.69
C SER A 154 -5.32 -2.06 -8.12
N GLU A 155 -6.06 -2.52 -9.13
CA GLU A 155 -5.78 -2.20 -10.54
C GLU A 155 -6.16 -0.76 -10.87
N LEU A 156 -5.46 0.19 -10.25
CA LEU A 156 -5.71 1.62 -10.38
C LEU A 156 -4.46 2.38 -10.84
N GLU A 157 -4.68 3.52 -11.46
CA GLU A 157 -3.63 4.32 -12.08
C GLU A 157 -2.53 4.75 -11.11
N TYR A 158 -2.86 5.03 -9.85
CA TYR A 158 -1.87 5.41 -8.85
C TYR A 158 -0.85 4.29 -8.56
N VAL A 159 -1.29 3.01 -8.60
CA VAL A 159 -0.39 1.85 -8.42
C VAL A 159 0.54 1.73 -9.63
N LYS A 160 -0.04 1.79 -10.85
CA LYS A 160 0.67 1.62 -12.13
C LYS A 160 1.76 2.66 -12.37
N GLN A 161 1.69 3.83 -11.70
CA GLN A 161 2.73 4.87 -11.78
C GLN A 161 3.88 4.67 -10.79
N VAL A 162 3.70 3.86 -9.76
CA VAL A 162 4.67 3.73 -8.65
C VAL A 162 5.39 2.40 -8.70
N ILE A 163 4.63 1.30 -8.86
CA ILE A 163 5.19 -0.06 -8.87
C ILE A 163 4.60 -0.91 -9.99
N LYS A 164 5.31 -2.00 -10.30
CA LYS A 164 4.74 -3.17 -10.99
C LYS A 164 4.46 -4.22 -9.91
N PRO A 165 3.20 -4.44 -9.52
CA PRO A 165 2.84 -5.41 -8.48
C PRO A 165 2.96 -6.86 -8.98
N SER A 166 2.97 -7.82 -8.08
CA SER A 166 2.91 -9.26 -8.36
C SER A 166 1.55 -9.65 -8.92
N LEU A 167 0.48 -9.17 -8.28
CA LEU A 167 -0.91 -9.36 -8.70
C LEU A 167 -1.70 -8.06 -8.62
N THR A 168 -2.77 -7.97 -9.40
CA THR A 168 -3.73 -6.87 -9.34
C THR A 168 -5.16 -7.39 -9.24
N PHE A 169 -6.06 -6.58 -8.66
CA PHE A 169 -7.48 -6.87 -8.54
C PHE A 169 -8.33 -5.61 -8.75
N ASN A 170 -9.61 -5.82 -9.07
CA ASN A 170 -10.61 -4.75 -9.02
C ASN A 170 -11.02 -4.51 -7.56
N PRO A 171 -10.68 -3.34 -6.95
CA PRO A 171 -10.93 -3.08 -5.53
C PRO A 171 -12.42 -2.90 -5.17
N ASN A 172 -13.29 -2.73 -6.16
CA ASN A 172 -14.72 -2.61 -5.95
C ASN A 172 -15.44 -3.95 -5.87
N LEU A 173 -14.75 -5.06 -6.20
CA LEU A 173 -15.33 -6.41 -6.23
C LEU A 173 -14.63 -7.31 -5.21
N VAL A 174 -15.34 -7.67 -4.14
CA VAL A 174 -14.87 -8.60 -3.10
C VAL A 174 -14.32 -9.88 -3.73
N LYS A 175 -15.03 -10.45 -4.71
CA LYS A 175 -14.62 -11.64 -5.44
C LYS A 175 -13.25 -11.48 -6.13
N SER A 176 -13.00 -10.34 -6.77
CA SER A 176 -11.70 -10.09 -7.43
C SER A 176 -10.54 -10.01 -6.43
N ILE A 177 -10.78 -9.43 -5.26
CA ILE A 177 -9.78 -9.40 -4.18
C ILE A 177 -9.54 -10.83 -3.65
N SER A 178 -10.63 -11.59 -3.40
CA SER A 178 -10.56 -12.97 -2.93
C SER A 178 -9.80 -13.88 -3.90
N GLU A 179 -10.10 -13.84 -5.18
CA GLU A 179 -9.41 -14.59 -6.23
C GLU A 179 -7.91 -14.28 -6.26
N SER A 180 -7.52 -13.01 -6.05
CA SER A 180 -6.11 -12.63 -5.98
C SER A 180 -5.41 -13.16 -4.72
N ILE A 181 -6.11 -13.25 -3.59
CA ILE A 181 -5.59 -13.88 -2.37
C ILE A 181 -5.38 -15.37 -2.59
N ILE A 182 -6.35 -16.06 -3.20
CA ILE A 182 -6.26 -17.48 -3.53
C ILE A 182 -5.09 -17.75 -4.47
N SER A 183 -4.97 -16.98 -5.56
CA SER A 183 -3.85 -17.10 -6.51
C SER A 183 -2.49 -16.84 -5.84
N ALA A 184 -2.42 -15.89 -4.89
CA ALA A 184 -1.20 -15.62 -4.15
C ALA A 184 -0.74 -16.82 -3.31
N VAL A 185 -1.67 -17.53 -2.68
CA VAL A 185 -1.38 -18.68 -1.81
C VAL A 185 -1.11 -19.95 -2.62
N CYS A 186 -1.86 -20.18 -3.70
CA CYS A 186 -1.83 -21.43 -4.45
C CYS A 186 -0.82 -21.46 -5.60
N GLU A 187 -0.34 -20.29 -6.07
CA GLU A 187 0.50 -20.18 -7.25
C GLU A 187 1.79 -19.42 -6.93
N GLU A 188 2.89 -19.76 -7.61
CA GLU A 188 4.12 -18.99 -7.49
C GLU A 188 3.96 -17.60 -8.11
N GLN A 189 4.22 -16.55 -7.33
CA GLN A 189 4.09 -15.18 -7.77
C GLN A 189 5.46 -14.56 -8.09
N LYS A 190 5.51 -13.76 -9.16
CA LYS A 190 6.69 -12.97 -9.51
C LYS A 190 6.88 -11.83 -8.50
N ASP A 191 8.13 -11.44 -8.30
CA ASP A 191 8.46 -10.31 -7.45
C ASP A 191 7.89 -8.99 -7.99
N SER A 192 7.46 -8.15 -7.09
CA SER A 192 7.07 -6.78 -7.39
C SER A 192 8.29 -5.90 -7.65
N LYS A 193 8.12 -4.81 -8.40
CA LYS A 193 9.23 -3.90 -8.75
C LYS A 193 8.79 -2.44 -8.60
N ILE A 194 9.65 -1.62 -8.01
CA ILE A 194 9.50 -0.16 -8.03
C ILE A 194 9.83 0.29 -9.45
N ILE A 195 8.96 1.12 -10.05
CA ILE A 195 9.15 1.65 -11.41
C ILE A 195 9.28 3.16 -11.45
N ILE A 196 8.88 3.84 -10.35
CA ILE A 196 9.04 5.29 -10.24
C ILE A 196 10.47 5.63 -9.80
N GLU A 197 11.07 6.62 -10.44
CA GLU A 197 12.41 7.09 -10.09
C GLU A 197 12.36 7.99 -8.85
N ASN A 198 13.20 7.69 -7.85
CA ASN A 198 13.35 8.55 -6.67
C ASN A 198 14.13 9.83 -7.04
N LYS A 199 13.60 11.00 -6.74
CA LYS A 199 14.19 12.29 -7.03
C LYS A 199 14.56 13.10 -5.78
N ILE A 200 14.86 12.44 -4.69
CA ILE A 200 15.21 13.08 -3.42
C ILE A 200 16.42 14.02 -3.58
N ASP A 201 17.47 13.60 -4.30
CA ASP A 201 18.66 14.42 -4.54
C ASP A 201 18.35 15.69 -5.36
N THR A 202 17.43 15.56 -6.33
CA THR A 202 16.95 16.70 -7.11
C THR A 202 16.18 17.68 -6.24
N PHE A 203 15.37 17.15 -5.33
CA PHE A 203 14.61 17.96 -4.38
C PHE A 203 15.53 18.70 -3.39
N VAL A 204 16.53 18.04 -2.83
CA VAL A 204 17.52 18.65 -1.93
C VAL A 204 18.28 19.78 -2.66
N LYS A 205 18.73 19.54 -3.91
CA LYS A 205 19.36 20.57 -4.74
C LYS A 205 18.43 21.74 -5.06
N TYR A 206 17.13 21.49 -5.21
CA TYR A 206 16.14 22.54 -5.42
C TYR A 206 16.01 23.43 -4.18
N LEU A 207 15.92 22.83 -2.99
CA LEU A 207 15.84 23.57 -1.73
C LEU A 207 17.08 24.41 -1.48
N SER A 208 18.29 23.84 -1.67
CA SER A 208 19.56 24.53 -1.43
C SER A 208 19.84 25.74 -2.36
N LYS A 209 19.15 25.85 -3.50
CA LYS A 209 19.25 26.97 -4.42
C LYS A 209 18.27 28.11 -4.12
N ASN A 210 17.26 27.86 -3.29
CA ASN A 210 16.18 28.80 -2.99
C ASN A 210 16.19 29.24 -1.51
N VAL A 211 17.22 28.89 -0.76
CA VAL A 211 17.60 29.42 0.55
C VAL A 211 18.80 30.33 0.39
#